data_262f572bdd0fdc45b5abf49da6690a61
#
_entry.id   262f572bdd0fdc45b5abf49da6690a61
#
_cell.length_a   1.000
_cell.length_b   1.000
_cell.length_c   1.000
_cell.angle_alpha   90.00
_cell.angle_beta   90.00
_cell.angle_gamma   90.00
#
_symmetry.space_group_name_H-M   'P 1'
#
loop_
_entity.id
_entity.type
_entity.pdbx_description
1 polymer ?
#
loop_
_entity_poly.entity_id
_entity_poly.type
_entity_poly.pdbx_seq_one_letter_code
_entity_poly.pdbx_strand_id
1 'polypeptide(L)'
;MKCGECGHENREGVLLCENCNSDIYDILAGSAPTTKLGSTPAQDLRLAEPPSSRPLMIYIADGSAPISVERRKNMILGRSDSTTSVDINLVNFNAQEYGVSRQHAKLNANEQPPVLIDLGSSNGTYINGQRLDPETPQTLESGDEIQLGRLKMRVYFK
;
A
#
# COMPACT_ATOMS: atom_id res chain seq x y z
N MET A 1 7.34 24.35 -33.17
CA MET A 1 8.36 24.27 -32.11
C MET A 1 8.71 22.81 -31.89
N LYS A 2 10.01 22.51 -31.85
CA LYS A 2 10.45 21.15 -31.57
C LYS A 2 10.58 20.91 -30.07
N CYS A 3 10.07 19.79 -29.62
CA CYS A 3 10.28 19.36 -28.26
C CYS A 3 11.75 18.94 -28.03
N GLY A 4 12.36 19.44 -26.96
CA GLY A 4 13.73 19.11 -26.62
C GLY A 4 13.93 17.67 -26.17
N GLU A 5 12.89 17.03 -25.69
CA GLU A 5 12.94 15.66 -25.17
C GLU A 5 12.75 14.60 -26.27
N CYS A 6 11.72 14.74 -27.08
CA CYS A 6 11.38 13.71 -28.08
C CYS A 6 11.55 14.16 -29.53
N GLY A 7 11.88 15.43 -29.77
CA GLY A 7 12.09 15.97 -31.13
C GLY A 7 10.81 16.20 -31.94
N HIS A 8 9.63 15.99 -31.35
CA HIS A 8 8.38 16.16 -32.04
C HIS A 8 8.11 17.65 -32.37
N GLU A 9 7.62 17.93 -33.56
CA GLU A 9 7.23 19.27 -33.96
C GLU A 9 5.80 19.56 -33.48
N ASN A 10 5.67 20.55 -32.59
CA ASN A 10 4.40 20.96 -32.00
C ASN A 10 3.93 22.28 -32.63
N ARG A 11 2.66 22.55 -32.51
CA ARG A 11 2.08 23.81 -32.97
C ARG A 11 2.56 24.98 -32.13
N GLU A 12 2.57 26.16 -32.69
CA GLU A 12 2.91 27.36 -31.96
C GLU A 12 1.85 27.64 -30.88
N GLY A 13 2.33 27.94 -29.67
CA GLY A 13 1.47 28.28 -28.54
C GLY A 13 1.08 27.12 -27.64
N VAL A 14 1.52 25.90 -27.92
CA VAL A 14 1.28 24.77 -27.00
C VAL A 14 2.32 24.81 -25.89
N LEU A 15 1.87 24.57 -24.68
CA LEU A 15 2.71 24.55 -23.48
C LEU A 15 3.32 23.17 -23.23
N LEU A 16 2.65 22.14 -23.68
CA LEU A 16 3.06 20.75 -23.53
C LEU A 16 3.23 20.09 -24.89
N CYS A 17 4.20 19.22 -24.99
CA CYS A 17 4.42 18.44 -26.21
C CYS A 17 3.24 17.49 -26.46
N GLU A 18 2.68 17.54 -27.66
CA GLU A 18 1.54 16.70 -28.04
C GLU A 18 1.89 15.21 -28.11
N ASN A 19 3.19 14.88 -28.15
CA ASN A 19 3.64 13.50 -28.25
C ASN A 19 4.10 12.89 -26.92
N CYS A 20 4.90 13.59 -26.14
CA CYS A 20 5.46 13.07 -24.89
C CYS A 20 4.99 13.78 -23.64
N ASN A 21 4.16 14.81 -23.78
CA ASN A 21 3.61 15.62 -22.70
C ASN A 21 4.65 16.40 -21.88
N SER A 22 5.88 16.51 -22.35
CA SER A 22 6.91 17.31 -21.69
C SER A 22 6.67 18.80 -21.93
N ASP A 23 7.07 19.61 -20.97
CA ASP A 23 6.97 21.07 -21.08
C ASP A 23 7.86 21.60 -22.20
N ILE A 24 7.27 22.34 -23.15
CA ILE A 24 8.00 22.99 -24.23
C ILE A 24 8.39 24.42 -23.85
N TYR A 25 7.75 24.94 -22.84
CA TYR A 25 7.89 26.33 -22.44
C TYR A 25 9.29 26.73 -22.03
N ASP A 26 10.05 25.78 -21.51
CA ASP A 26 11.37 26.05 -20.93
C ASP A 26 12.45 26.35 -21.97
N ILE A 27 12.20 26.05 -23.25
CA ILE A 27 13.18 26.20 -24.30
C ILE A 27 13.22 27.64 -24.85
N LEU A 28 12.14 28.38 -24.71
CA LEU A 28 12.03 29.73 -25.21
C LEU A 28 12.46 30.81 -24.23
N ALA A 29 12.35 30.49 -22.97
CA ALA A 29 12.76 31.39 -21.91
C ALA A 29 14.25 31.19 -21.59
N GLY A 30 15.10 31.24 -22.58
CA GLY A 30 16.54 31.14 -22.41
C GLY A 30 17.12 32.13 -21.40
N SER A 31 16.39 32.44 -20.42
CA SER A 31 16.77 33.36 -19.40
C SER A 31 16.43 32.81 -18.06
N ALA A 32 17.40 32.71 -17.46
CA ALA A 32 17.51 33.18 -16.17
C ALA A 32 16.85 32.34 -15.14
N PRO A 33 17.63 31.73 -14.54
CA PRO A 33 17.42 31.14 -13.27
C PRO A 33 17.18 32.20 -12.21
N THR A 34 16.09 32.84 -12.27
CA THR A 34 15.55 33.56 -11.12
C THR A 34 14.94 32.62 -10.10
N THR A 35 15.08 31.40 -10.37
CA THR A 35 14.62 30.31 -9.55
C THR A 35 15.41 30.08 -8.27
N LYS A 36 16.16 31.04 -7.85
CA LYS A 36 16.81 30.97 -6.55
C LYS A 36 15.85 31.07 -5.37
N LEU A 37 14.60 31.31 -5.68
CA LEU A 37 13.55 31.30 -4.68
C LEU A 37 12.92 29.92 -4.48
N GLY A 38 13.39 28.95 -5.23
CA GLY A 38 12.85 27.60 -5.19
C GLY A 38 13.33 26.71 -4.05
N SER A 39 14.01 27.24 -3.09
CA SER A 39 14.41 26.43 -1.94
C SER A 39 13.28 26.08 -0.99
N THR A 40 12.17 26.75 -1.13
CA THR A 40 11.02 26.55 -0.26
C THR A 40 10.10 25.41 -0.71
N PRO A 41 9.93 25.15 -2.00
CA PRO A 41 9.01 24.06 -2.42
C PRO A 41 9.46 22.67 -2.04
N ALA A 42 10.74 22.49 -1.82
CA ALA A 42 11.25 21.17 -1.44
C ALA A 42 10.75 20.72 -0.06
N GLN A 43 10.35 21.63 0.78
CA GLN A 43 9.77 21.29 2.07
C GLN A 43 8.30 20.90 1.94
N ASP A 44 7.58 21.53 1.03
CA ASP A 44 6.18 21.18 0.78
C ASP A 44 6.03 19.81 0.14
N LEU A 45 7.01 19.41 -0.68
CA LEU A 45 7.04 18.07 -1.25
C LEU A 45 7.27 16.98 -0.19
N ARG A 46 7.88 17.33 0.93
CA ARG A 46 8.02 16.41 2.06
C ARG A 46 6.73 16.25 2.84
N LEU A 47 5.89 17.27 2.81
CA LEU A 47 4.58 17.22 3.46
C LEU A 47 3.55 16.46 2.64
N ALA A 48 3.83 16.30 1.36
CA ALA A 48 3.01 15.55 0.43
C ALA A 48 3.45 14.08 0.32
N GLU A 49 4.07 13.53 1.36
CA GLU A 49 4.26 12.09 1.40
C GLU A 49 2.88 11.43 1.28
N PRO A 50 2.73 10.52 0.32
CA PRO A 50 1.45 9.87 0.17
C PRO A 50 1.08 9.21 1.50
N PRO A 51 -0.16 9.32 1.94
CA PRO A 51 -0.62 8.72 3.19
C PRO A 51 -0.38 7.21 3.24
N SER A 52 -0.01 6.62 2.12
CA SER A 52 0.38 5.22 2.01
C SER A 52 1.76 4.89 2.62
N SER A 53 2.55 5.89 3.01
CA SER A 53 3.87 5.63 3.61
C SER A 53 3.82 5.27 5.09
N ARG A 54 2.69 5.48 5.75
CA ARG A 54 2.55 5.16 7.17
C ARG A 54 2.27 3.67 7.36
N PRO A 55 3.00 2.99 8.26
CA PRO A 55 2.79 1.56 8.46
C PRO A 55 1.42 1.25 9.06
N LEU A 56 0.92 0.07 8.78
CA LEU A 56 -0.21 -0.49 9.49
C LEU A 56 0.25 -1.06 10.83
N MET A 57 -0.57 -0.91 11.86
CA MET A 57 -0.31 -1.51 13.16
C MET A 57 -1.33 -2.63 13.39
N ILE A 58 -0.84 -3.81 13.64
CA ILE A 58 -1.66 -4.98 13.93
C ILE A 58 -1.48 -5.38 15.40
N TYR A 59 -2.57 -5.38 16.15
CA TYR A 59 -2.60 -5.76 17.55
C TYR A 59 -3.24 -7.13 17.67
N ILE A 60 -2.48 -8.10 18.17
CA ILE A 60 -2.99 -9.45 18.41
C ILE A 60 -3.77 -9.48 19.72
N ALA A 61 -4.87 -10.21 19.75
CA ALA A 61 -5.79 -10.25 20.91
C ALA A 61 -5.18 -10.89 22.15
N ASP A 62 -4.07 -11.59 22.03
CA ASP A 62 -3.36 -12.21 23.16
C ASP A 62 -2.57 -11.23 24.03
N GLY A 63 -2.57 -9.94 23.66
CA GLY A 63 -1.81 -8.92 24.36
C GLY A 63 -0.35 -8.79 23.96
N SER A 64 0.07 -9.47 22.91
CA SER A 64 1.41 -9.36 22.37
C SER A 64 1.70 -7.94 21.85
N ALA A 65 2.98 -7.62 21.70
CA ALA A 65 3.39 -6.35 21.12
C ALA A 65 2.82 -6.17 19.70
N PRO A 66 2.43 -4.95 19.33
CA PRO A 66 1.88 -4.73 18.00
C PRO A 66 2.90 -5.00 16.91
N ILE A 67 2.42 -5.48 15.78
CA ILE A 67 3.22 -5.71 14.57
C ILE A 67 3.11 -4.49 13.69
N SER A 68 4.23 -3.87 13.37
CA SER A 68 4.30 -2.80 12.38
C SER A 68 4.48 -3.41 10.99
N VAL A 69 3.58 -3.10 10.08
CA VAL A 69 3.57 -3.66 8.74
C VAL A 69 3.74 -2.53 7.73
N GLU A 70 4.78 -2.60 6.93
CA GLU A 70 4.97 -1.67 5.82
C GLU A 70 3.88 -1.87 4.77
N ARG A 71 3.43 -0.77 4.17
CA ARG A 71 2.40 -0.85 3.14
C ARG A 71 2.97 -1.38 1.84
N ARG A 72 2.57 -2.59 1.50
CA ARG A 72 2.94 -3.26 0.26
C ARG A 72 1.72 -3.90 -0.39
N LYS A 73 1.85 -4.21 -1.67
CA LYS A 73 0.86 -5.03 -2.39
C LYS A 73 1.07 -6.50 -2.10
N ASN A 74 -0.01 -7.25 -2.16
CA ASN A 74 0.01 -8.71 -2.16
C ASN A 74 0.81 -9.33 -0.99
N MET A 75 0.67 -8.77 0.19
CA MET A 75 1.27 -9.36 1.39
C MET A 75 0.45 -10.55 1.86
N ILE A 76 1.12 -11.66 2.12
CA ILE A 76 0.48 -12.88 2.58
C ILE A 76 0.54 -12.94 4.10
N LEU A 77 -0.63 -13.15 4.71
CA LEU A 77 -0.74 -13.44 6.15
C LEU A 77 -0.92 -14.92 6.36
N GLY A 78 -0.18 -15.48 7.28
CA GLY A 78 -0.33 -16.90 7.59
C GLY A 78 0.79 -17.46 8.45
N ARG A 79 0.99 -18.77 8.36
CA ARG A 79 2.04 -19.53 9.04
C ARG A 79 3.17 -19.83 8.09
N SER A 80 4.33 -19.27 8.33
CA SER A 80 5.53 -19.70 7.63
C SER A 80 5.99 -21.07 8.13
N ASP A 81 6.43 -21.90 7.22
CA ASP A 81 7.08 -23.18 7.54
C ASP A 81 8.34 -23.36 6.69
N SER A 82 8.94 -24.56 6.71
CA SER A 82 10.15 -24.84 5.94
C SER A 82 9.96 -24.76 4.42
N THR A 83 8.72 -24.83 3.95
CA THR A 83 8.38 -24.85 2.52
C THR A 83 7.66 -23.59 2.06
N THR A 84 7.02 -22.86 2.98
CA THR A 84 6.17 -21.71 2.67
C THR A 84 6.64 -20.49 3.45
N SER A 85 6.97 -19.43 2.74
CA SER A 85 7.29 -18.12 3.31
C SER A 85 6.10 -17.17 3.16
N VAL A 86 5.82 -16.40 4.20
CA VAL A 86 4.77 -15.39 4.20
C VAL A 86 5.31 -14.04 4.64
N ASP A 87 4.66 -12.97 4.23
CA ASP A 87 5.09 -11.62 4.55
C ASP A 87 4.78 -11.24 6.01
N ILE A 88 3.61 -11.65 6.48
CA ILE A 88 3.20 -11.46 7.87
C ILE A 88 3.10 -12.84 8.51
N ASN A 89 4.14 -13.20 9.26
CA ASN A 89 4.24 -14.52 9.88
C ASN A 89 3.61 -14.51 11.27
N LEU A 90 2.60 -15.33 11.44
CA LEU A 90 1.84 -15.43 12.68
C LEU A 90 2.20 -16.65 13.54
N VAL A 91 3.26 -17.37 13.18
CA VAL A 91 3.71 -18.56 13.91
C VAL A 91 3.94 -18.29 15.39
N ASN A 92 4.53 -17.15 15.71
CA ASN A 92 4.84 -16.77 17.10
C ASN A 92 3.58 -16.44 17.94
N PHE A 93 2.42 -16.38 17.32
CA PHE A 93 1.15 -16.07 17.97
C PHE A 93 0.22 -17.27 18.05
N ASN A 94 0.79 -18.47 18.11
CA ASN A 94 0.06 -19.74 18.18
C ASN A 94 -0.88 -19.94 16.97
N ALA A 95 -0.48 -19.45 15.82
CA ALA A 95 -1.32 -19.52 14.62
C ALA A 95 -1.75 -20.94 14.27
N GLN A 96 -0.92 -21.94 14.54
CA GLN A 96 -1.25 -23.34 14.30
C GLN A 96 -2.41 -23.81 15.18
N GLU A 97 -2.39 -23.47 16.45
CA GLU A 97 -3.43 -23.85 17.40
C GLU A 97 -4.77 -23.14 17.09
N TYR A 98 -4.69 -21.93 16.59
CA TYR A 98 -5.86 -21.16 16.19
C TYR A 98 -6.36 -21.49 14.78
N GLY A 99 -5.74 -22.44 14.10
CA GLY A 99 -6.20 -22.90 12.80
C GLY A 99 -5.89 -21.95 11.64
N VAL A 100 -4.83 -21.17 11.75
CA VAL A 100 -4.37 -20.29 10.66
C VAL A 100 -3.67 -21.13 9.59
N SER A 101 -4.09 -20.98 8.34
CA SER A 101 -3.47 -21.66 7.21
C SER A 101 -2.10 -21.05 6.87
N ARG A 102 -1.28 -21.79 6.12
CA ARG A 102 0.04 -21.31 5.70
C ARG A 102 -0.06 -20.04 4.88
N GLN A 103 -0.92 -20.04 3.87
CA GLN A 103 -1.32 -18.85 3.13
C GLN A 103 -2.80 -18.61 3.41
N HIS A 104 -3.09 -17.85 4.46
CA HIS A 104 -4.45 -17.70 4.95
C HIS A 104 -5.19 -16.59 4.23
N ALA A 105 -4.58 -15.42 4.14
CA ALA A 105 -5.18 -14.25 3.53
C ALA A 105 -4.12 -13.38 2.86
N LYS A 106 -4.56 -12.53 1.95
CA LYS A 106 -3.72 -11.56 1.25
C LYS A 106 -4.15 -10.16 1.64
N LEU A 107 -3.20 -9.32 1.99
CA LEU A 107 -3.42 -7.92 2.35
C LEU A 107 -2.77 -7.01 1.32
N ASN A 108 -3.58 -6.16 0.70
CA ASN A 108 -3.12 -5.07 -0.14
C ASN A 108 -3.11 -3.79 0.69
N ALA A 109 -2.01 -3.56 1.37
CA ALA A 109 -1.90 -2.44 2.31
C ALA A 109 -1.55 -1.12 1.65
N ASN A 110 -1.12 -1.13 0.40
CA ASN A 110 -0.83 0.11 -0.34
C ASN A 110 -2.08 0.74 -0.95
N GLU A 111 -3.20 0.07 -0.92
CA GLU A 111 -4.48 0.66 -1.34
C GLU A 111 -5.09 1.49 -0.20
N GLN A 112 -5.96 2.41 -0.55
CA GLN A 112 -6.68 3.26 0.40
C GLN A 112 -8.17 3.23 0.09
N PRO A 113 -8.94 2.61 0.97
CA PRO A 113 -8.52 1.84 2.16
C PRO A 113 -7.82 0.53 1.80
N PRO A 114 -7.04 -0.05 2.74
CA PRO A 114 -6.45 -1.37 2.52
C PRO A 114 -7.49 -2.45 2.25
N VAL A 115 -7.10 -3.47 1.51
CA VAL A 115 -8.01 -4.55 1.09
C VAL A 115 -7.49 -5.89 1.59
N LEU A 116 -8.39 -6.68 2.17
CA LEU A 116 -8.12 -8.03 2.63
C LEU A 116 -8.84 -9.04 1.76
N ILE A 117 -8.15 -10.11 1.40
CA ILE A 117 -8.67 -11.17 0.54
C ILE A 117 -8.38 -12.52 1.20
N ASP A 118 -9.39 -13.34 1.42
CA ASP A 118 -9.21 -14.72 1.87
C ASP A 118 -8.69 -15.59 0.73
N LEU A 119 -7.66 -16.39 0.98
CA LEU A 119 -7.04 -17.25 -0.02
C LEU A 119 -7.58 -18.70 0.01
N GLY A 120 -8.84 -18.87 0.35
CA GLY A 120 -9.43 -20.19 0.48
C GLY A 120 -8.96 -20.93 1.74
N SER A 121 -8.83 -20.21 2.83
CA SER A 121 -8.39 -20.77 4.10
C SER A 121 -9.35 -21.83 4.64
N SER A 122 -8.80 -22.82 5.36
CA SER A 122 -9.60 -23.94 5.89
C SER A 122 -10.63 -23.49 6.93
N ASN A 123 -10.28 -22.51 7.77
CA ASN A 123 -11.14 -22.05 8.86
C ASN A 123 -11.80 -20.68 8.61
N GLY A 124 -11.49 -20.05 7.46
CA GLY A 124 -12.09 -18.79 7.05
C GLY A 124 -11.40 -17.55 7.62
N THR A 125 -11.68 -16.43 6.98
CA THR A 125 -11.27 -15.09 7.40
C THR A 125 -12.51 -14.28 7.71
N TYR A 126 -12.48 -13.54 8.82
CA TYR A 126 -13.61 -12.75 9.28
C TYR A 126 -13.18 -11.30 9.52
N ILE A 127 -14.07 -10.38 9.21
CA ILE A 127 -13.92 -8.95 9.55
C ILE A 127 -15.12 -8.57 10.41
N ASN A 128 -14.88 -8.14 11.64
CA ASN A 128 -15.93 -7.76 12.60
C ASN A 128 -17.00 -8.87 12.78
N GLY A 129 -16.56 -10.13 12.76
CA GLY A 129 -17.42 -11.28 12.92
C GLY A 129 -18.11 -11.74 11.64
N GLN A 130 -17.90 -11.06 10.53
CA GLN A 130 -18.48 -11.43 9.24
C GLN A 130 -17.45 -12.18 8.40
N ARG A 131 -17.81 -13.39 7.98
CA ARG A 131 -16.95 -14.23 7.15
C ARG A 131 -16.80 -13.62 5.74
N LEU A 132 -15.58 -13.63 5.25
CA LEU A 132 -15.29 -13.23 3.86
C LEU A 132 -15.52 -14.39 2.91
N ASP A 133 -16.04 -14.08 1.72
CA ASP A 133 -16.04 -15.04 0.63
C ASP A 133 -14.62 -15.22 0.10
N PRO A 134 -14.20 -16.48 -0.21
CA PRO A 134 -12.87 -16.72 -0.75
C PRO A 134 -12.60 -15.92 -2.02
N GLU A 135 -11.39 -15.37 -2.11
CA GLU A 135 -10.92 -14.59 -3.26
C GLU A 135 -11.72 -13.33 -3.58
N THR A 136 -12.55 -12.88 -2.64
CA THR A 136 -13.32 -11.64 -2.77
C THR A 136 -12.67 -10.51 -2.00
N PRO A 137 -12.29 -9.41 -2.64
CA PRO A 137 -11.68 -8.27 -1.95
C PRO A 137 -12.67 -7.60 -0.99
N GLN A 138 -12.20 -7.35 0.23
CA GLN A 138 -12.96 -6.62 1.24
C GLN A 138 -12.13 -5.48 1.79
N THR A 139 -12.68 -4.28 1.76
CA THR A 139 -12.02 -3.10 2.30
C THR A 139 -11.97 -3.12 3.83
N LEU A 140 -10.86 -2.62 4.37
CA LEU A 140 -10.65 -2.50 5.81
C LEU A 140 -10.81 -1.06 6.26
N GLU A 141 -11.30 -0.88 7.48
CA GLU A 141 -11.29 0.39 8.16
C GLU A 141 -10.37 0.32 9.37
N SER A 142 -9.84 1.47 9.78
CA SER A 142 -8.99 1.53 10.97
C SER A 142 -9.77 1.12 12.21
N GLY A 143 -9.24 0.17 12.97
CA GLY A 143 -9.89 -0.38 14.14
C GLY A 143 -10.70 -1.65 13.88
N ASP A 144 -10.76 -2.12 12.64
CA ASP A 144 -11.44 -3.37 12.31
C ASP A 144 -10.79 -4.57 12.99
N GLU A 145 -11.64 -5.47 13.50
CA GLU A 145 -11.21 -6.77 14.02
C GLU A 145 -11.13 -7.77 12.86
N ILE A 146 -9.94 -8.30 12.66
CA ILE A 146 -9.69 -9.38 11.69
C ILE A 146 -9.52 -10.67 12.47
N GLN A 147 -10.18 -11.73 12.01
CA GLN A 147 -10.04 -13.07 12.57
C GLN A 147 -9.60 -14.03 11.49
N LEU A 148 -8.47 -14.67 11.71
CA LEU A 148 -7.94 -15.73 10.84
C LEU A 148 -8.10 -17.05 11.56
N GLY A 149 -9.05 -17.89 11.11
CA GLY A 149 -9.44 -19.05 11.89
C GLY A 149 -10.02 -18.63 13.24
N ARG A 150 -9.28 -18.86 14.33
CA ARG A 150 -9.64 -18.41 15.68
C ARG A 150 -8.75 -17.28 16.20
N LEU A 151 -7.70 -16.93 15.45
CA LEU A 151 -6.79 -15.86 15.86
C LEU A 151 -7.43 -14.51 15.56
N LYS A 152 -7.63 -13.72 16.59
CA LYS A 152 -8.21 -12.39 16.50
C LYS A 152 -7.13 -11.32 16.56
N MET A 153 -7.26 -10.31 15.73
CA MET A 153 -6.37 -9.16 15.71
C MET A 153 -7.12 -7.91 15.29
N ARG A 154 -6.57 -6.75 15.63
CA ARG A 154 -7.10 -5.46 15.18
C ARG A 154 -6.06 -4.73 14.37
N VAL A 155 -6.49 -4.09 13.30
CA VAL A 155 -5.64 -3.30 12.44
C VAL A 155 -5.94 -1.82 12.62
N TYR A 156 -4.88 -1.01 12.76
CA TYR A 156 -4.97 0.45 12.85
C TYR A 156 -4.09 1.08 11.79
N PHE A 157 -4.62 2.10 11.14
CA PHE A 157 -3.89 2.89 10.14
C PHE A 157 -4.48 4.30 10.05
N LYS A 158 -3.70 5.20 9.51
CA LYS A 158 -4.14 6.57 9.23
C LYS A 158 -4.06 6.89 7.76
#